data_dea890dbf884fdd6a6211b6aab8106bc
#
_entry.id   dea890dbf884fdd6a6211b6aab8106bc
#
_cell.length_a   1.000
_cell.length_b   1.000
_cell.length_c   1.000
_cell.angle_alpha   90.00
_cell.angle_beta   90.00
_cell.angle_gamma   90.00
#
_symmetry.space_group_name_H-M   'P 1'
#
loop_
_entity.id
_entity.type
_entity.pdbx_description
1 polymer ?
#
loop_
_entity_poly.entity_id
_entity_poly.type
_entity_poly.pdbx_seq_one_letter_code
_entity_poly.pdbx_strand_id
1 'polypeptide(L)'
;MKIDIQLTDAGVSFGGVHALRGVNLSVAEGEQICIIGPSGSGKSTLLGLMNGRLLTATGSVEVLGQDLLQLTARQMRELRCGLVWVPQDLGLVPNLRVLQNVLCGKAGRLGFFGLLRSLLLTRMSEAEEVRNLLERLGIPEKLYERTDTLSGGQQQRVAIARALFQDPVAILADEPVASVDPGRARSLLELLTGVARDEGITLVMSLHHVELAREFFPRLIGLQAGRVVFDQSADETTDRQLRELYATGEE
;
A
#
# COMPACT_ATOMS: atom_id res chain seq x y z
N MET A 1 -20.81 -3.36 -9.45
CA MET A 1 -19.68 -3.20 -8.52
C MET A 1 -18.80 -2.12 -9.12
N LYS A 2 -18.47 -1.08 -8.38
CA LYS A 2 -17.59 -0.01 -8.85
C LYS A 2 -16.16 -0.53 -8.82
N ILE A 3 -15.36 -0.19 -9.83
CA ILE A 3 -13.97 -0.64 -9.96
C ILE A 3 -13.08 0.54 -9.59
N ASP A 4 -12.19 0.33 -8.61
CA ASP A 4 -11.24 1.34 -8.17
C ASP A 4 -9.94 1.32 -8.98
N ILE A 5 -9.50 0.13 -9.43
CA ILE A 5 -8.26 -0.03 -10.18
C ILE A 5 -8.50 -1.01 -11.34
N GLN A 6 -8.21 -0.57 -12.56
CA GLN A 6 -8.32 -1.39 -13.77
C GLN A 6 -7.03 -1.31 -14.58
N LEU A 7 -6.41 -2.46 -14.84
CA LEU A 7 -5.29 -2.59 -15.76
C LEU A 7 -5.75 -3.41 -16.97
N THR A 8 -5.46 -2.92 -18.16
CA THR A 8 -5.79 -3.61 -19.41
C THR A 8 -4.53 -3.69 -20.28
N ASP A 9 -4.05 -4.91 -20.51
CA ASP A 9 -2.83 -5.23 -21.27
C ASP A 9 -1.61 -4.37 -20.84
N ALA A 10 -1.54 -4.05 -19.54
CA ALA A 10 -0.56 -3.11 -19.01
C ALA A 10 0.84 -3.71 -19.00
N GLY A 11 1.81 -2.98 -19.52
CA GLY A 11 3.21 -3.39 -19.56
C GLY A 11 4.17 -2.27 -19.21
N VAL A 12 5.30 -2.62 -18.57
CA VAL A 12 6.38 -1.70 -18.17
C VAL A 12 7.72 -2.29 -18.53
N SER A 13 8.61 -1.47 -19.09
CA SER A 13 9.97 -1.85 -19.44
C SER A 13 10.99 -0.83 -18.91
N PHE A 14 12.10 -1.32 -18.39
CA PHE A 14 13.23 -0.51 -17.94
C PHE A 14 14.50 -0.97 -18.68
N GLY A 15 15.11 -0.11 -19.48
CA GLY A 15 16.38 -0.42 -20.16
C GLY A 15 16.33 -1.69 -21.02
N GLY A 16 15.19 -2.00 -21.65
CA GLY A 16 14.99 -3.20 -22.45
C GLY A 16 14.52 -4.44 -21.66
N VAL A 17 14.49 -4.38 -20.35
CA VAL A 17 13.96 -5.46 -19.50
C VAL A 17 12.47 -5.20 -19.25
N HIS A 18 11.62 -6.15 -19.62
CA HIS A 18 10.18 -6.08 -19.35
C HIS A 18 9.90 -6.45 -17.89
N ALA A 19 9.60 -5.46 -17.07
CA ALA A 19 9.23 -5.68 -15.68
C ALA A 19 7.78 -6.16 -15.52
N LEU A 20 6.88 -5.73 -16.42
CA LEU A 20 5.50 -6.23 -16.53
C LEU A 20 5.12 -6.44 -17.98
N ARG A 21 4.28 -7.45 -18.26
CA ARG A 21 3.94 -7.89 -19.62
C ARG A 21 2.45 -8.26 -19.69
N GLY A 22 1.65 -7.39 -20.34
CA GLY A 22 0.25 -7.71 -20.65
C GLY A 22 -0.58 -8.02 -19.42
N VAL A 23 -0.42 -7.23 -18.35
CA VAL A 23 -1.15 -7.44 -17.11
C VAL A 23 -2.59 -6.97 -17.27
N ASN A 24 -3.52 -7.90 -17.02
CA ASN A 24 -4.95 -7.62 -16.91
C ASN A 24 -5.37 -7.88 -15.46
N LEU A 25 -5.90 -6.87 -14.79
CA LEU A 25 -6.31 -6.95 -13.39
C LEU A 25 -7.37 -5.90 -13.10
N SER A 26 -8.41 -6.28 -12.38
CA SER A 26 -9.41 -5.36 -11.85
C SER A 26 -9.52 -5.52 -10.33
N VAL A 27 -9.58 -4.40 -9.60
CA VAL A 27 -9.80 -4.38 -8.15
C VAL A 27 -11.03 -3.53 -7.88
N ALA A 28 -11.99 -4.12 -7.19
CA ALA A 28 -13.23 -3.45 -6.85
C ALA A 28 -13.09 -2.52 -5.65
N GLU A 29 -14.01 -1.57 -5.52
CA GLU A 29 -14.12 -0.69 -4.35
C GLU A 29 -14.28 -1.52 -3.06
N GLY A 30 -13.44 -1.25 -2.05
CA GLY A 30 -13.44 -1.96 -0.78
C GLY A 30 -12.85 -3.37 -0.82
N GLU A 31 -12.35 -3.83 -1.96
CA GLU A 31 -11.75 -5.16 -2.09
C GLU A 31 -10.36 -5.21 -1.44
N GLN A 32 -10.05 -6.37 -0.84
CA GLN A 32 -8.74 -6.64 -0.26
C GLN A 32 -8.06 -7.76 -1.05
N ILE A 33 -6.93 -7.45 -1.67
CA ILE A 33 -6.16 -8.41 -2.46
C ILE A 33 -4.70 -8.44 -2.05
N CYS A 34 -4.07 -9.60 -2.22
CA CYS A 34 -2.64 -9.76 -2.00
C CYS A 34 -1.91 -10.23 -3.26
N ILE A 35 -0.84 -9.53 -3.62
CA ILE A 35 0.05 -9.90 -4.73
C ILE A 35 1.21 -10.72 -4.16
N ILE A 36 1.37 -11.95 -4.61
CA ILE A 36 2.42 -12.87 -4.20
C ILE A 36 3.30 -13.27 -5.39
N GLY A 37 4.53 -13.68 -5.11
CA GLY A 37 5.47 -14.11 -6.13
C GLY A 37 6.93 -13.93 -5.70
N PRO A 38 7.89 -14.54 -6.40
CA PRO A 38 9.31 -14.45 -6.06
C PRO A 38 9.85 -13.01 -6.12
N SER A 39 11.03 -12.79 -5.53
CA SER A 39 11.75 -11.53 -5.69
C SER A 39 11.99 -11.25 -7.19
N GLY A 40 11.84 -9.99 -7.60
CA GLY A 40 11.97 -9.60 -8.99
C GLY A 40 10.79 -9.97 -9.91
N SER A 41 9.71 -10.56 -9.41
CA SER A 41 8.53 -10.91 -10.23
C SER A 41 7.76 -9.70 -10.78
N GLY A 42 7.99 -8.48 -10.24
CA GLY A 42 7.34 -7.24 -10.67
C GLY A 42 6.30 -6.67 -9.70
N LYS A 43 6.17 -7.21 -8.47
CA LYS A 43 5.16 -6.77 -7.48
C LYS A 43 5.20 -5.26 -7.19
N SER A 44 6.37 -4.74 -6.83
CA SER A 44 6.56 -3.30 -6.58
C SER A 44 6.31 -2.44 -7.83
N THR A 45 6.62 -2.97 -9.02
CA THR A 45 6.33 -2.32 -10.30
C THR A 45 4.81 -2.26 -10.55
N LEU A 46 4.10 -3.35 -10.27
CA LEU A 46 2.65 -3.42 -10.41
C LEU A 46 1.94 -2.44 -9.45
N LEU A 47 2.33 -2.43 -8.19
CA LEU A 47 1.85 -1.45 -7.22
C LEU A 47 2.21 -0.01 -7.62
N GLY A 48 3.41 0.21 -8.17
CA GLY A 48 3.86 1.51 -8.69
C GLY A 48 3.03 2.02 -9.88
N LEU A 49 2.54 1.12 -10.74
CA LEU A 49 1.56 1.45 -11.79
C LEU A 49 0.23 1.88 -11.17
N MET A 50 -0.32 1.11 -10.25
CA MET A 50 -1.59 1.40 -9.59
C MET A 50 -1.55 2.75 -8.84
N ASN A 51 -0.39 3.14 -8.31
CA ASN A 51 -0.20 4.43 -7.62
C ASN A 51 0.09 5.60 -8.59
N GLY A 52 0.28 5.32 -9.87
CA GLY A 52 0.72 6.33 -10.84
C GLY A 52 2.16 6.83 -10.64
N ARG A 53 2.99 6.16 -9.81
CA ARG A 53 4.45 6.45 -9.71
C ARG A 53 5.18 6.04 -10.97
N LEU A 54 4.68 5.00 -11.61
CA LEU A 54 5.12 4.53 -12.91
C LEU A 54 3.96 4.70 -13.89
N LEU A 55 4.29 4.98 -15.13
CA LEU A 55 3.32 4.99 -16.22
C LEU A 55 3.52 3.74 -17.05
N THR A 56 2.42 3.19 -17.59
CA THR A 56 2.49 2.06 -18.49
C THR A 56 3.18 2.41 -19.80
N ALA A 57 3.92 1.48 -20.36
CA ALA A 57 4.52 1.60 -21.68
C ALA A 57 3.59 1.03 -22.78
N THR A 58 2.72 0.09 -22.40
CA THR A 58 1.67 -0.51 -23.26
C THR A 58 0.39 -0.68 -22.48
N GLY A 59 -0.75 -0.72 -23.17
CA GLY A 59 -2.06 -0.87 -22.54
C GLY A 59 -2.51 0.39 -21.79
N SER A 60 -3.45 0.22 -20.87
CA SER A 60 -4.01 1.31 -20.05
C SER A 60 -4.08 0.96 -18.57
N VAL A 61 -4.05 2.00 -17.73
CA VAL A 61 -4.26 1.91 -16.28
C VAL A 61 -5.25 2.99 -15.86
N GLU A 62 -6.40 2.55 -15.39
CA GLU A 62 -7.42 3.43 -14.82
C GLU A 62 -7.47 3.24 -13.30
N VAL A 63 -7.47 4.36 -12.57
CA VAL A 63 -7.55 4.36 -11.12
C VAL A 63 -8.61 5.38 -10.69
N LEU A 64 -9.54 4.96 -9.85
CA LEU A 64 -10.71 5.73 -9.42
C LEU A 64 -11.48 6.32 -10.62
N GLY A 65 -11.58 5.54 -11.72
CA GLY A 65 -12.25 5.93 -12.96
C GLY A 65 -11.49 6.95 -13.83
N GLN A 66 -10.19 7.14 -13.59
CA GLN A 66 -9.34 8.08 -14.35
C GLN A 66 -8.19 7.33 -15.03
N ASP A 67 -8.03 7.51 -16.34
CA ASP A 67 -6.88 6.99 -17.10
C ASP A 67 -5.62 7.78 -16.74
N LEU A 68 -4.63 7.10 -16.14
CA LEU A 68 -3.42 7.73 -15.63
C LEU A 68 -2.57 8.41 -16.70
N LEU A 69 -2.64 7.96 -17.96
CA LEU A 69 -1.89 8.55 -19.07
C LEU A 69 -2.47 9.91 -19.52
N GLN A 70 -3.73 10.19 -19.20
CA GLN A 70 -4.42 11.41 -19.59
C GLN A 70 -4.39 12.49 -18.50
N LEU A 71 -3.87 12.15 -17.30
CA LEU A 71 -3.86 13.08 -16.17
C LEU A 71 -2.77 14.13 -16.29
N THR A 72 -3.14 15.37 -16.04
CA THR A 72 -2.17 16.43 -15.75
C THR A 72 -1.49 16.20 -14.40
N ALA A 73 -0.34 16.84 -14.19
CA ALA A 73 0.39 16.75 -12.91
C ALA A 73 -0.48 17.17 -11.69
N ARG A 74 -1.42 18.12 -11.89
CA ARG A 74 -2.35 18.54 -10.84
C ARG A 74 -3.37 17.44 -10.54
N GLN A 75 -4.01 16.89 -11.56
CA GLN A 75 -4.99 15.80 -11.42
C GLN A 75 -4.34 14.54 -10.80
N MET A 76 -3.11 14.21 -11.23
CA MET A 76 -2.34 13.11 -10.63
C MET A 76 -2.08 13.34 -9.13
N ARG A 77 -1.80 14.58 -8.71
CA ARG A 77 -1.66 14.91 -7.28
C ARG A 77 -2.98 14.75 -6.54
N GLU A 78 -4.07 15.22 -7.11
CA GLU A 78 -5.42 15.09 -6.55
C GLU A 78 -5.81 13.61 -6.40
N LEU A 79 -5.58 12.79 -7.44
CA LEU A 79 -5.77 11.33 -7.39
C LEU A 79 -5.00 10.71 -6.22
N ARG A 80 -3.70 11.02 -6.10
CA ARG A 80 -2.83 10.49 -5.03
C ARG A 80 -3.22 10.95 -3.63
N CYS A 81 -4.04 11.97 -3.48
CA CYS A 81 -4.61 12.31 -2.18
C CYS A 81 -5.64 11.28 -1.69
N GLY A 82 -6.24 10.50 -2.59
CA GLY A 82 -7.12 9.36 -2.26
C GLY A 82 -6.40 8.01 -2.23
N LEU A 83 -5.14 7.94 -2.72
CA LEU A 83 -4.34 6.73 -2.79
C LEU A 83 -3.16 6.82 -1.84
N VAL A 84 -3.15 5.99 -0.82
CA VAL A 84 -1.98 5.92 0.07
C VAL A 84 -1.00 4.88 -0.42
N TRP A 85 0.27 5.26 -0.42
CA TRP A 85 1.39 4.36 -0.64
C TRP A 85 2.12 4.09 0.68
N VAL A 86 2.22 2.83 1.08
CA VAL A 86 3.02 2.38 2.22
C VAL A 86 4.23 1.62 1.65
N PRO A 87 5.41 2.24 1.61
CA PRO A 87 6.63 1.58 1.12
C PRO A 87 7.19 0.61 2.15
N GLN A 88 8.07 -0.28 1.70
CA GLN A 88 8.74 -1.27 2.54
C GLN A 88 9.55 -0.65 3.71
N ASP A 89 10.17 0.52 3.50
CA ASP A 89 10.92 1.28 4.51
C ASP A 89 10.04 2.17 5.38
N LEU A 90 8.71 2.04 5.28
CA LEU A 90 7.67 2.84 5.94
C LEU A 90 7.70 4.34 5.59
N GLY A 91 8.77 4.88 5.03
CA GLY A 91 8.94 6.29 4.64
C GLY A 91 8.72 7.30 5.78
N LEU A 92 8.95 6.91 7.04
CA LEU A 92 8.84 7.80 8.18
C LEU A 92 10.06 8.72 8.26
N VAL A 93 9.88 9.94 8.75
CA VAL A 93 10.97 10.88 9.02
C VAL A 93 11.47 10.66 10.44
N PRO A 94 12.70 10.12 10.64
CA PRO A 94 13.17 9.65 11.94
C PRO A 94 13.17 10.74 13.03
N ASN A 95 13.60 11.95 12.66
CA ASN A 95 13.77 13.07 13.60
C ASN A 95 12.46 13.79 13.97
N LEU A 96 11.35 13.49 13.30
CA LEU A 96 10.04 14.05 13.63
C LEU A 96 9.38 13.26 14.75
N ARG A 97 8.52 13.94 15.51
CA ARG A 97 7.62 13.29 16.46
C ARG A 97 6.56 12.48 15.72
N VAL A 98 5.99 11.49 16.40
CA VAL A 98 4.86 10.68 15.87
C VAL A 98 3.74 11.58 15.33
N LEU A 99 3.29 12.56 16.14
CA LEU A 99 2.29 13.54 15.71
C LEU A 99 2.63 14.17 14.36
N GLN A 100 3.86 14.67 14.22
CA GLN A 100 4.32 15.34 13.00
C GLN A 100 4.39 14.38 11.80
N ASN A 101 4.86 13.14 12.02
CA ASN A 101 4.87 12.12 10.97
C ASN A 101 3.46 11.79 10.47
N VAL A 102 2.48 11.67 11.38
CA VAL A 102 1.09 11.41 11.00
C VAL A 102 0.48 12.60 10.25
N LEU A 103 0.72 13.84 10.73
CA LEU A 103 0.27 15.07 10.06
C LEU A 103 0.80 15.19 8.62
N CYS A 104 1.99 14.65 8.32
CA CYS A 104 2.53 14.58 6.96
C CYS A 104 1.63 13.77 5.99
N GLY A 105 0.74 12.92 6.47
CA GLY A 105 -0.25 12.21 5.64
C GLY A 105 -1.10 13.16 4.80
N LYS A 106 -1.48 14.32 5.34
CA LYS A 106 -2.26 15.35 4.61
C LYS A 106 -1.41 16.32 3.77
N ALA A 107 -0.10 16.08 3.60
CA ALA A 107 0.81 16.98 2.86
C ALA A 107 0.35 17.26 1.41
N GLY A 108 -0.16 16.24 0.72
CA GLY A 108 -0.69 16.37 -0.63
C GLY A 108 -1.86 17.34 -0.75
N ARG A 109 -2.75 17.36 0.26
CA ARG A 109 -3.93 18.22 0.32
C ARG A 109 -3.60 19.64 0.80
N LEU A 110 -2.69 19.78 1.78
CA LEU A 110 -2.38 21.07 2.42
C LEU A 110 -1.42 21.94 1.60
N GLY A 111 -0.60 21.34 0.75
CA GLY A 111 0.50 22.02 0.09
C GLY A 111 1.61 22.44 1.10
N PHE A 112 2.68 23.07 0.59
CA PHE A 112 3.87 23.37 1.40
C PHE A 112 3.58 24.29 2.60
N PHE A 113 2.93 25.42 2.40
CA PHE A 113 2.66 26.38 3.47
C PHE A 113 1.64 25.86 4.50
N GLY A 114 0.62 25.12 4.03
CA GLY A 114 -0.35 24.49 4.92
C GLY A 114 0.29 23.42 5.81
N LEU A 115 1.15 22.57 5.23
CA LEU A 115 1.88 21.56 5.96
C LEU A 115 2.86 22.19 6.99
N LEU A 116 3.65 23.18 6.55
CA LEU A 116 4.58 23.87 7.45
C LEU A 116 3.85 24.48 8.65
N ARG A 117 2.71 25.13 8.42
CA ARG A 117 1.86 25.64 9.50
C ARG A 117 1.38 24.52 10.44
N SER A 118 0.87 23.40 9.88
CA SER A 118 0.37 22.28 10.69
C SER A 118 1.49 21.65 11.55
N LEU A 119 2.71 21.57 11.03
CA LEU A 119 3.87 21.04 11.75
C LEU A 119 4.41 21.97 12.85
N LEU A 120 4.35 23.29 12.64
CA LEU A 120 4.86 24.29 13.60
C LEU A 120 3.80 24.74 14.59
N LEU A 121 2.55 24.82 14.17
CA LEU A 121 1.40 25.35 14.93
C LEU A 121 0.24 24.35 14.87
N THR A 122 0.49 23.10 15.30
CA THR A 122 -0.52 22.04 15.32
C THR A 122 -1.74 22.49 16.12
N ARG A 123 -2.92 22.39 15.51
CA ARG A 123 -4.20 22.67 16.18
C ARG A 123 -4.54 21.55 17.17
N MET A 124 -5.21 21.90 18.27
CA MET A 124 -5.69 20.93 19.26
C MET A 124 -6.54 19.82 18.59
N SER A 125 -7.41 20.19 17.65
CA SER A 125 -8.26 19.24 16.91
C SER A 125 -7.46 18.27 16.05
N GLU A 126 -6.37 18.72 15.39
CA GLU A 126 -5.48 17.87 14.61
C GLU A 126 -4.73 16.87 15.52
N ALA A 127 -4.27 17.33 16.68
CA ALA A 127 -3.59 16.48 17.65
C ALA A 127 -4.55 15.43 18.26
N GLU A 128 -5.81 15.79 18.49
CA GLU A 128 -6.83 14.87 18.98
C GLU A 128 -7.24 13.84 17.93
N GLU A 129 -7.39 14.24 16.67
CA GLU A 129 -7.62 13.30 15.55
C GLU A 129 -6.48 12.27 15.44
N VAL A 130 -5.22 12.72 15.52
CA VAL A 130 -4.06 11.82 15.52
C VAL A 130 -4.06 10.93 16.77
N ARG A 131 -4.37 11.46 17.96
CA ARG A 131 -4.46 10.67 19.19
C ARG A 131 -5.47 9.53 19.05
N ASN A 132 -6.67 9.81 18.53
CA ASN A 132 -7.74 8.82 18.33
C ASN A 132 -7.29 7.71 17.36
N LEU A 133 -6.56 8.05 16.28
CA LEU A 133 -5.96 7.05 15.40
C LEU A 133 -4.93 6.18 16.14
N LEU A 134 -4.05 6.80 16.94
CA LEU A 134 -3.06 6.06 17.72
C LEU A 134 -3.69 5.18 18.81
N GLU A 135 -4.83 5.57 19.39
CA GLU A 135 -5.61 4.72 20.31
C GLU A 135 -6.11 3.46 19.63
N ARG A 136 -6.72 3.60 18.45
CA ARG A 136 -7.15 2.45 17.62
C ARG A 136 -5.98 1.53 17.26
N LEU A 137 -4.79 2.10 17.12
CA LEU A 137 -3.56 1.39 16.81
C LEU A 137 -2.79 0.91 18.06
N GLY A 138 -3.30 1.19 19.29
CA GLY A 138 -2.74 0.73 20.56
C GLY A 138 -1.42 1.37 20.97
N ILE A 139 -1.15 2.62 20.53
CA ILE A 139 0.07 3.39 20.87
C ILE A 139 -0.20 4.87 21.16
N PRO A 140 -1.28 5.28 21.85
CA PRO A 140 -1.62 6.69 22.08
C PRO A 140 -0.58 7.45 22.90
N GLU A 141 0.13 6.77 23.81
CA GLU A 141 1.18 7.32 24.64
C GLU A 141 2.41 7.77 23.84
N LYS A 142 2.54 7.34 22.57
CA LYS A 142 3.67 7.65 21.68
C LYS A 142 3.50 8.96 20.93
N LEU A 143 2.37 9.64 21.05
CA LEU A 143 2.00 10.84 20.26
C LEU A 143 3.11 11.88 20.15
N TYR A 144 3.83 12.15 21.25
CA TYR A 144 4.88 13.19 21.31
C TYR A 144 6.30 12.64 21.29
N GLU A 145 6.48 11.31 21.24
CA GLU A 145 7.80 10.69 21.14
C GLU A 145 8.40 10.86 19.74
N ARG A 146 9.73 10.84 19.66
CA ARG A 146 10.43 10.86 18.38
C ARG A 146 10.30 9.50 17.70
N THR A 147 10.13 9.51 16.39
CA THR A 147 9.90 8.28 15.63
C THR A 147 11.11 7.35 15.63
N ASP A 148 12.34 7.90 15.69
CA ASP A 148 13.58 7.10 15.75
C ASP A 148 13.80 6.37 17.08
N THR A 149 13.07 6.73 18.14
CA THR A 149 13.14 6.05 19.45
C THR A 149 12.17 4.89 19.57
N LEU A 150 11.29 4.71 18.59
CA LEU A 150 10.25 3.68 18.59
C LEU A 150 10.81 2.32 18.14
N SER A 151 10.22 1.24 18.66
CA SER A 151 10.46 -0.09 18.12
C SER A 151 9.90 -0.21 16.68
N GLY A 152 10.43 -1.15 15.88
CA GLY A 152 9.99 -1.36 14.50
C GLY A 152 8.46 -1.55 14.38
N GLY A 153 7.84 -2.32 15.29
CA GLY A 153 6.38 -2.51 15.30
C GLY A 153 5.61 -1.23 15.64
N GLN A 154 6.15 -0.36 16.52
CA GLN A 154 5.55 0.95 16.80
C GLN A 154 5.69 1.88 15.59
N GLN A 155 6.83 1.88 14.90
CA GLN A 155 7.03 2.66 13.67
C GLN A 155 6.03 2.23 12.57
N GLN A 156 5.76 0.93 12.43
CA GLN A 156 4.74 0.43 11.50
C GLN A 156 3.35 0.96 11.84
N ARG A 157 2.96 0.95 13.11
CA ARG A 157 1.69 1.52 13.55
C ARG A 157 1.61 3.03 13.27
N VAL A 158 2.72 3.76 13.42
CA VAL A 158 2.80 5.19 13.02
C VAL A 158 2.63 5.35 11.51
N ALA A 159 3.23 4.48 10.69
CA ALA A 159 3.06 4.52 9.23
C ALA A 159 1.60 4.25 8.82
N ILE A 160 0.92 3.31 9.48
CA ILE A 160 -0.51 3.07 9.29
C ILE A 160 -1.33 4.28 9.75
N ALA A 161 -1.04 4.86 10.93
CA ALA A 161 -1.71 6.08 11.39
C ALA A 161 -1.60 7.21 10.36
N ARG A 162 -0.40 7.42 9.79
CA ARG A 162 -0.17 8.39 8.72
C ARG A 162 -0.99 8.07 7.46
N ALA A 163 -1.08 6.80 7.10
CA ALA A 163 -1.86 6.33 5.97
C ALA A 163 -3.36 6.65 6.17
N LEU A 164 -3.91 6.28 7.31
CA LEU A 164 -5.32 6.51 7.66
C LEU A 164 -5.64 8.00 7.84
N PHE A 165 -4.72 8.80 8.39
CA PHE A 165 -4.89 10.24 8.54
C PHE A 165 -5.05 10.98 7.19
N GLN A 166 -4.62 10.37 6.09
CA GLN A 166 -4.85 10.89 4.74
C GLN A 166 -6.31 10.75 4.30
N ASP A 167 -7.14 9.94 5.00
CA ASP A 167 -8.51 9.60 4.62
C ASP A 167 -8.53 8.96 3.21
N PRO A 168 -7.92 7.76 3.07
CA PRO A 168 -7.72 7.13 1.77
C PRO A 168 -8.96 6.41 1.26
N VAL A 169 -9.15 6.40 -0.06
CA VAL A 169 -10.06 5.47 -0.75
C VAL A 169 -9.39 4.11 -0.92
N ALA A 170 -8.07 4.12 -1.21
CA ALA A 170 -7.30 2.90 -1.36
C ALA A 170 -5.91 3.00 -0.73
N ILE A 171 -5.43 1.88 -0.16
CA ILE A 171 -4.09 1.69 0.39
C ILE A 171 -3.35 0.68 -0.47
N LEU A 172 -2.19 1.07 -0.97
CA LEU A 172 -1.25 0.23 -1.70
C LEU A 172 -0.02 0.02 -0.83
N ALA A 173 0.24 -1.20 -0.37
CA ALA A 173 1.32 -1.50 0.57
C ALA A 173 2.32 -2.49 -0.03
N ASP A 174 3.58 -2.07 -0.14
CA ASP A 174 4.65 -2.87 -0.70
C ASP A 174 5.46 -3.52 0.43
N GLU A 175 5.18 -4.80 0.69
CA GLU A 175 5.84 -5.62 1.70
C GLU A 175 5.98 -4.96 3.11
N PRO A 176 4.91 -4.41 3.66
CA PRO A 176 4.99 -3.59 4.89
C PRO A 176 5.42 -4.38 6.13
N VAL A 177 5.52 -5.72 6.02
CA VAL A 177 5.91 -6.65 7.11
C VAL A 177 7.23 -7.38 6.85
N ALA A 178 7.98 -7.05 5.80
CA ALA A 178 9.18 -7.79 5.38
C ALA A 178 10.29 -7.86 6.46
N SER A 179 10.38 -6.85 7.32
CA SER A 179 11.44 -6.75 8.34
C SER A 179 10.94 -7.03 9.77
N VAL A 180 9.83 -7.75 9.92
CA VAL A 180 9.15 -7.96 11.20
C VAL A 180 9.12 -9.43 11.55
N ASP A 181 9.22 -9.73 12.84
CA ASP A 181 9.01 -11.11 13.30
C ASP A 181 7.58 -11.60 13.00
N PRO A 182 7.38 -12.92 12.80
CA PRO A 182 6.10 -13.46 12.33
C PRO A 182 4.89 -13.11 13.21
N GLY A 183 5.06 -13.03 14.52
CA GLY A 183 3.98 -12.70 15.45
C GLY A 183 3.52 -11.25 15.31
N ARG A 184 4.46 -10.33 15.18
CA ARG A 184 4.16 -8.91 14.94
C ARG A 184 3.62 -8.66 13.54
N ALA A 185 4.15 -9.37 12.53
CA ALA A 185 3.62 -9.31 11.17
C ALA A 185 2.12 -9.66 11.13
N ARG A 186 1.73 -10.74 11.82
CA ARG A 186 0.33 -11.17 11.95
C ARG A 186 -0.54 -10.08 12.58
N SER A 187 -0.11 -9.55 13.75
CA SER A 187 -0.85 -8.47 14.43
C SER A 187 -1.00 -7.21 13.58
N LEU A 188 0.00 -6.89 12.76
CA LEU A 188 -0.06 -5.73 11.86
C LEU A 188 -1.02 -5.95 10.70
N LEU A 189 -1.00 -7.16 10.10
CA LEU A 189 -1.92 -7.52 9.02
C LEU A 189 -3.37 -7.56 9.52
N GLU A 190 -3.63 -8.17 10.68
CA GLU A 190 -4.94 -8.19 11.32
C GLU A 190 -5.47 -6.77 11.51
N LEU A 191 -4.63 -5.87 12.04
CA LEU A 191 -4.98 -4.47 12.24
C LEU A 191 -5.30 -3.77 10.92
N LEU A 192 -4.42 -3.87 9.91
CA LEU A 192 -4.56 -3.15 8.65
C LEU A 192 -5.75 -3.67 7.82
N THR A 193 -5.91 -5.00 7.72
CA THR A 193 -7.05 -5.61 7.02
C THR A 193 -8.36 -5.37 7.74
N GLY A 194 -8.36 -5.37 9.09
CA GLY A 194 -9.52 -5.02 9.91
C GLY A 194 -9.97 -3.59 9.66
N VAL A 195 -9.07 -2.62 9.81
CA VAL A 195 -9.40 -1.19 9.56
C VAL A 195 -9.85 -0.97 8.11
N ALA A 196 -9.17 -1.56 7.12
CA ALA A 196 -9.56 -1.42 5.73
C ALA A 196 -10.98 -1.96 5.48
N ARG A 197 -11.34 -3.08 6.12
CA ARG A 197 -12.68 -3.67 6.04
C ARG A 197 -13.74 -2.78 6.69
N ASP A 198 -13.47 -2.31 7.90
CA ASP A 198 -14.42 -1.52 8.68
C ASP A 198 -14.73 -0.16 8.05
N GLU A 199 -13.74 0.43 7.36
CA GLU A 199 -13.85 1.73 6.69
C GLU A 199 -14.16 1.60 5.19
N GLY A 200 -14.28 0.38 4.64
CA GLY A 200 -14.54 0.14 3.22
C GLY A 200 -13.40 0.57 2.30
N ILE A 201 -12.16 0.60 2.81
CA ILE A 201 -10.97 1.00 2.07
C ILE A 201 -10.49 -0.16 1.18
N THR A 202 -10.24 0.11 -0.10
CA THR A 202 -9.60 -0.84 -1.00
C THR A 202 -8.15 -1.08 -0.56
N LEU A 203 -7.76 -2.35 -0.36
CA LEU A 203 -6.42 -2.71 0.11
C LEU A 203 -5.72 -3.63 -0.90
N VAL A 204 -4.63 -3.15 -1.49
CA VAL A 204 -3.75 -3.95 -2.33
C VAL A 204 -2.39 -4.05 -1.65
N MET A 205 -1.97 -5.26 -1.34
CA MET A 205 -0.71 -5.49 -0.63
C MET A 205 0.16 -6.51 -1.35
N SER A 206 1.47 -6.33 -1.35
CA SER A 206 2.41 -7.38 -1.70
C SER A 206 2.95 -8.06 -0.45
N LEU A 207 3.06 -9.38 -0.48
CA LEU A 207 3.66 -10.17 0.60
C LEU A 207 4.59 -11.25 0.03
N HIS A 208 5.64 -11.59 0.79
CA HIS A 208 6.49 -12.76 0.52
C HIS A 208 5.99 -14.03 1.25
N HIS A 209 5.35 -13.87 2.40
CA HIS A 209 4.86 -14.97 3.22
C HIS A 209 3.48 -15.42 2.75
N VAL A 210 3.45 -16.53 2.01
CA VAL A 210 2.23 -17.09 1.41
C VAL A 210 1.19 -17.46 2.45
N GLU A 211 1.62 -18.01 3.59
CA GLU A 211 0.73 -18.39 4.68
C GLU A 211 -0.03 -17.18 5.23
N LEU A 212 0.65 -16.04 5.41
CA LEU A 212 0.01 -14.80 5.83
C LEU A 212 -0.90 -14.24 4.73
N ALA A 213 -0.50 -14.35 3.45
CA ALA A 213 -1.36 -13.91 2.35
C ALA A 213 -2.68 -14.70 2.33
N ARG A 214 -2.63 -16.02 2.47
CA ARG A 214 -3.84 -16.88 2.53
C ARG A 214 -4.72 -16.64 3.74
N GLU A 215 -4.10 -16.33 4.88
CA GLU A 215 -4.82 -16.12 6.15
C GLU A 215 -5.59 -14.78 6.15
N PHE A 216 -5.01 -13.73 5.60
CA PHE A 216 -5.53 -12.36 5.75
C PHE A 216 -6.25 -11.81 4.52
N PHE A 217 -6.04 -12.39 3.34
CA PHE A 217 -6.61 -11.85 2.10
C PHE A 217 -7.53 -12.86 1.41
N PRO A 218 -8.75 -12.44 1.02
CA PRO A 218 -9.70 -13.31 0.35
C PRO A 218 -9.31 -13.65 -1.09
N ARG A 219 -8.48 -12.82 -1.76
CA ARG A 219 -8.06 -12.99 -3.16
C ARG A 219 -6.55 -12.83 -3.31
N LEU A 220 -5.95 -13.77 -4.03
CA LEU A 220 -4.51 -13.82 -4.27
C LEU A 220 -4.20 -13.68 -5.76
N ILE A 221 -3.21 -12.81 -6.05
CA ILE A 221 -2.69 -12.60 -7.39
C ILE A 221 -1.28 -13.16 -7.44
N GLY A 222 -1.08 -14.24 -8.18
CA GLY A 222 0.25 -14.80 -8.43
C GLY A 222 0.96 -14.06 -9.55
N LEU A 223 2.11 -13.44 -9.25
CA LEU A 223 2.92 -12.71 -10.22
C LEU A 223 4.27 -13.40 -10.43
N GLN A 224 4.61 -13.75 -11.69
CA GLN A 224 5.86 -14.40 -12.07
C GLN A 224 6.40 -13.80 -13.36
N ALA A 225 7.67 -13.43 -13.39
CA ALA A 225 8.35 -12.85 -14.56
C ALA A 225 7.55 -11.73 -15.26
N GLY A 226 6.91 -10.87 -14.47
CA GLY A 226 6.11 -9.75 -14.95
C GLY A 226 4.72 -10.11 -15.48
N ARG A 227 4.22 -11.33 -15.26
CA ARG A 227 2.91 -11.81 -15.71
C ARG A 227 2.06 -12.26 -14.53
N VAL A 228 0.77 -12.02 -14.60
CA VAL A 228 -0.21 -12.65 -13.70
C VAL A 228 -0.37 -14.10 -14.16
N VAL A 229 -0.02 -15.06 -13.29
CA VAL A 229 -0.12 -16.49 -13.57
C VAL A 229 -1.37 -17.12 -12.97
N PHE A 230 -1.92 -16.50 -11.94
CA PHE A 230 -3.26 -16.78 -11.43
C PHE A 230 -3.85 -15.56 -10.70
N ASP A 231 -5.17 -15.51 -10.66
CA ASP A 231 -5.99 -14.50 -9.98
C ASP A 231 -7.24 -15.23 -9.49
N GLN A 232 -7.29 -15.53 -8.19
CA GLN A 232 -8.33 -16.39 -7.62
C GLN A 232 -8.49 -16.21 -6.11
N SER A 233 -9.52 -16.82 -5.53
CA SER A 233 -9.71 -16.80 -4.08
C SER A 233 -8.57 -17.53 -3.35
N ALA A 234 -8.30 -17.11 -2.11
CA ALA A 234 -7.28 -17.76 -1.27
C ALA A 234 -7.59 -19.25 -1.04
N ASP A 235 -8.87 -19.61 -0.91
CA ASP A 235 -9.31 -20.98 -0.69
C ASP A 235 -9.11 -21.88 -1.92
N GLU A 236 -9.18 -21.33 -3.13
CA GLU A 236 -8.94 -22.06 -4.39
C GLU A 236 -7.44 -22.17 -4.72
N THR A 237 -6.59 -21.41 -4.02
CA THR A 237 -5.15 -21.41 -4.28
C THR A 237 -4.50 -22.67 -3.72
N THR A 238 -4.03 -23.55 -4.60
CA THR A 238 -3.46 -24.85 -4.23
C THR A 238 -1.96 -24.74 -3.93
N ASP A 239 -1.46 -25.63 -3.06
CA ASP A 239 -0.02 -25.71 -2.76
C ASP A 239 0.82 -26.07 -4.01
N ARG A 240 0.22 -26.73 -5.00
CA ARG A 240 0.87 -26.99 -6.28
C ARG A 240 1.13 -25.70 -7.05
N GLN A 241 0.11 -24.84 -7.21
CA GLN A 241 0.26 -23.53 -7.88
C GLN A 241 1.27 -22.65 -7.17
N LEU A 242 1.29 -22.68 -5.83
CA LEU A 242 2.27 -21.94 -5.04
C LEU A 242 3.70 -22.47 -5.28
N ARG A 243 3.90 -23.78 -5.26
CA ARG A 243 5.22 -24.36 -5.62
C ARG A 243 5.65 -23.98 -7.03
N GLU A 244 4.76 -24.04 -8.01
CA GLU A 244 5.03 -23.65 -9.39
C GLU A 244 5.37 -22.16 -9.51
N LEU A 245 4.69 -21.28 -8.74
CA LEU A 245 4.95 -19.84 -8.69
C LEU A 245 6.39 -19.53 -8.22
N TYR A 246 6.91 -20.30 -7.26
CA TYR A 246 8.24 -20.06 -6.67
C TYR A 246 9.35 -20.95 -7.25
N ALA A 247 9.02 -22.00 -8.01
CA ALA A 247 9.99 -22.97 -8.52
C ALA A 247 10.97 -22.42 -9.57
N THR A 248 10.71 -21.25 -10.16
CA THR A 248 11.55 -20.65 -11.22
C THR A 248 12.46 -19.53 -10.71
N GLY A 249 12.64 -19.40 -9.42
CA GLY A 249 13.50 -18.37 -8.78
C GLY A 249 14.90 -18.86 -8.39
N GLU A 250 15.28 -20.09 -8.70
CA GLU A 250 16.60 -20.67 -8.39
C GLU A 250 17.41 -20.95 -9.69
N GLU A 251 17.68 -19.87 -10.47
CA GLU A 251 18.75 -19.89 -11.47
C GLU A 251 19.59 -18.61 -11.36
#